data_51ada85c77b0c361ea07278d4d4059b9
#
_entry.id   51ada85c77b0c361ea07278d4d4059b9
#
_cell.length_a   1.000
_cell.length_b   1.000
_cell.length_c   1.000
_cell.angle_alpha   90.00
_cell.angle_beta   90.00
_cell.angle_gamma   90.00
#
_symmetry.space_group_name_H-M   'P 1'
#
loop_
_entity.id
_entity.type
_entity.pdbx_description
1 polymer ?
#
loop_
_entity_poly.entity_id
_entity_poly.type
_entity_poly.pdbx_seq_one_letter_code
_entity_poly.pdbx_strand_id
1 'polypeptide(L)'
;KIRYYACAEYGEKTHRPHYHIILFNFDVDNIAQLDNKWKKGFTQIAELNSARINYTAKYMFKHFNIKDTREKPYSLMSKKPIIGQAYLNNYGTHHIENETLETADQNGNLRRLPKAYIKRLFTDKEDRIALSLKNFEQYQNKQEKDYKEKLKKHFNNDYLKYTKSIKDDLQRRLNTINNTDKI
;
A
#
# COMPACT_ATOMS: atom_id res chain seq x y z
N LYS A 1 -15.85 -15.28 7.41
CA LYS A 1 -14.72 -16.13 7.01
C LYS A 1 -13.41 -15.33 7.16
N ILE A 2 -12.45 -15.88 7.91
CA ILE A 2 -11.12 -15.28 8.11
C ILE A 2 -10.40 -15.17 6.76
N ARG A 3 -9.76 -14.02 6.55
CA ARG A 3 -8.90 -13.74 5.40
C ARG A 3 -7.50 -13.43 5.93
N TYR A 4 -6.48 -13.70 5.16
CA TYR A 4 -5.10 -13.47 5.59
C TYR A 4 -4.22 -12.96 4.46
N TYR A 5 -3.20 -12.25 4.86
CA TYR A 5 -1.97 -12.01 4.12
C TYR A 5 -0.81 -12.43 4.99
N ALA A 6 0.10 -13.22 4.46
CA ALA A 6 1.26 -13.73 5.18
C ALA A 6 2.53 -13.56 4.34
N CYS A 7 3.65 -13.27 4.98
CA CYS A 7 4.96 -13.32 4.36
C CYS A 7 5.97 -14.03 5.27
N ALA A 8 6.91 -14.70 4.65
CA ALA A 8 8.04 -15.36 5.30
C ALA A 8 9.34 -14.70 4.85
N GLU A 9 10.22 -14.44 5.81
CA GLU A 9 11.54 -13.85 5.58
C GLU A 9 12.60 -14.44 6.52
N TYR A 10 13.85 -14.05 6.33
CA TYR A 10 14.93 -14.33 7.27
C TYR A 10 15.41 -13.04 7.92
N GLY A 11 15.59 -13.08 9.25
CA GLY A 11 16.14 -11.96 9.99
C GLY A 11 17.56 -11.60 9.54
N GLU A 12 17.87 -10.32 9.52
CA GLU A 12 19.14 -9.80 8.96
C GLU A 12 20.38 -10.29 9.74
N LYS A 13 20.30 -10.39 11.07
CA LYS A 13 21.43 -10.73 11.92
C LYS A 13 21.61 -12.24 12.13
N THR A 14 20.54 -12.92 12.44
CA THR A 14 20.57 -14.34 12.86
C THR A 14 20.15 -15.29 11.76
N HIS A 15 19.65 -14.77 10.66
CA HIS A 15 19.09 -15.54 9.53
C HIS A 15 18.02 -16.57 9.96
N ARG A 16 17.35 -16.33 11.08
CA ARG A 16 16.21 -17.17 11.51
C ARG A 16 14.98 -16.85 10.68
N PRO A 17 14.15 -17.82 10.33
CA PRO A 17 12.90 -17.58 9.63
C PRO A 17 11.94 -16.78 10.52
N HIS A 18 11.33 -15.76 9.95
CA HIS A 18 10.27 -14.95 10.54
C HIS A 18 9.04 -15.00 9.66
N TYR A 19 7.88 -15.03 10.30
CA TYR A 19 6.59 -15.05 9.63
C TYR A 19 5.76 -13.87 10.11
N HIS A 20 5.25 -13.07 9.18
CA HIS A 20 4.35 -11.97 9.47
C HIS A 20 3.00 -12.30 8.87
N ILE A 21 1.95 -12.25 9.68
CA ILE A 21 0.59 -12.63 9.26
C ILE A 21 -0.37 -11.52 9.64
N ILE A 22 -1.10 -11.01 8.66
CA ILE A 22 -2.24 -10.13 8.88
C ILE A 22 -3.49 -10.97 8.76
N LEU A 23 -4.32 -10.98 9.80
CA LEU A 23 -5.62 -11.65 9.83
C LEU A 23 -6.73 -10.61 9.74
N PHE A 24 -7.66 -10.82 8.82
CA PHE A 24 -8.86 -10.01 8.66
C PHE A 24 -10.08 -10.82 9.12
N ASN A 25 -11.03 -10.15 9.75
CA ASN A 25 -12.23 -10.77 10.31
C ASN A 25 -11.89 -11.90 11.33
N PHE A 26 -10.84 -11.68 12.10
CA PHE A 26 -10.45 -12.56 13.17
C PHE A 26 -11.05 -12.03 14.47
N ASP A 27 -11.67 -12.92 15.23
CA ASP A 27 -12.24 -12.61 16.53
C ASP A 27 -11.13 -12.54 17.59
N VAL A 28 -11.01 -11.39 18.23
CA VAL A 28 -9.97 -11.13 19.24
C VAL A 28 -10.07 -12.07 20.46
N ASP A 29 -11.27 -12.57 20.77
CA ASP A 29 -11.49 -13.51 21.88
C ASP A 29 -10.79 -14.86 21.63
N ASN A 30 -10.42 -15.15 20.39
CA ASN A 30 -9.70 -16.34 20.00
C ASN A 30 -8.17 -16.17 19.94
N ILE A 31 -7.60 -15.06 20.41
CA ILE A 31 -6.16 -14.79 20.34
C ILE A 31 -5.33 -15.88 21.04
N ALA A 32 -5.74 -16.32 22.24
CA ALA A 32 -5.04 -17.36 22.99
C ALA A 32 -4.94 -18.69 22.22
N GLN A 33 -5.88 -18.97 21.31
CA GLN A 33 -5.83 -20.18 20.49
C GLN A 33 -4.72 -20.11 19.42
N LEU A 34 -4.32 -18.91 18.96
CA LEU A 34 -3.22 -18.75 18.00
C LEU A 34 -1.89 -19.18 18.62
N ASP A 35 -1.58 -18.72 19.83
CA ASP A 35 -0.36 -19.10 20.54
C ASP A 35 -0.30 -20.62 20.78
N ASN A 36 -1.42 -21.21 21.17
CA ASN A 36 -1.52 -22.65 21.38
C ASN A 36 -1.33 -23.46 20.09
N LYS A 37 -1.70 -22.93 18.95
CA LYS A 37 -1.56 -23.62 17.66
C LYS A 37 -0.19 -23.44 17.01
N TRP A 38 0.47 -22.29 17.26
CA TRP A 38 1.80 -22.03 16.74
C TRP A 38 2.86 -22.73 17.59
N LYS A 39 3.45 -23.79 17.04
CA LYS A 39 4.49 -24.58 17.73
C LYS A 39 5.90 -24.36 17.17
N LYS A 40 6.12 -23.29 16.42
CA LYS A 40 7.36 -23.03 15.67
C LYS A 40 8.23 -21.93 16.28
N GLY A 41 7.90 -21.45 17.47
CA GLY A 41 8.68 -20.42 18.15
C GLY A 41 7.80 -19.35 18.81
N PHE A 42 8.43 -18.24 19.15
CA PHE A 42 7.80 -17.11 19.81
C PHE A 42 6.79 -16.41 18.89
N THR A 43 5.68 -15.97 19.46
CA THR A 43 4.64 -15.20 18.77
C THR A 43 4.49 -13.83 19.41
N GLN A 44 4.18 -12.82 18.60
CA GLN A 44 3.79 -11.50 19.03
C GLN A 44 2.53 -11.08 18.29
N ILE A 45 1.46 -10.84 19.03
CA ILE A 45 0.18 -10.44 18.48
C ILE A 45 -0.05 -8.98 18.82
N ALA A 46 -0.55 -8.21 17.85
CA ALA A 46 -0.81 -6.79 18.03
C ALA A 46 -1.98 -6.35 17.14
N GLU A 47 -2.69 -5.32 17.56
CA GLU A 47 -3.74 -4.71 16.79
C GLU A 47 -3.20 -4.14 15.47
N LEU A 48 -3.97 -4.28 14.40
CA LEU A 48 -3.58 -3.87 13.06
C LEU A 48 -3.72 -2.35 12.90
N ASN A 49 -2.64 -1.71 12.43
CA ASN A 49 -2.63 -0.31 12.03
C ASN A 49 -1.84 -0.11 10.74
N SER A 50 -1.88 1.09 10.17
CA SER A 50 -1.22 1.41 8.90
C SER A 50 0.29 1.15 8.93
N ALA A 51 0.96 1.43 10.06
CA ALA A 51 2.39 1.21 10.19
C ALA A 51 2.74 -0.29 10.13
N ARG A 52 1.97 -1.14 10.81
CA ARG A 52 2.14 -2.60 10.80
C ARG A 52 1.81 -3.22 9.44
N ILE A 53 0.80 -2.68 8.75
CA ILE A 53 0.48 -3.10 7.36
C ILE A 53 1.67 -2.79 6.45
N ASN A 54 2.19 -1.56 6.50
CA ASN A 54 3.32 -1.14 5.68
C ASN A 54 4.59 -1.94 6.01
N TYR A 55 4.84 -2.21 7.28
CA TYR A 55 5.95 -3.05 7.72
C TYR A 55 5.85 -4.45 7.11
N THR A 56 4.71 -5.11 7.23
CA THR A 56 4.49 -6.45 6.66
C THR A 56 4.57 -6.44 5.13
N ALA A 57 4.02 -5.42 4.47
CA ALA A 57 4.07 -5.30 3.01
C ALA A 57 5.47 -5.00 2.46
N LYS A 58 6.34 -4.32 3.24
CA LYS A 58 7.73 -4.02 2.87
C LYS A 58 8.50 -5.29 2.49
N TYR A 59 8.23 -6.39 3.15
CA TYR A 59 8.91 -7.66 2.89
C TYR A 59 8.58 -8.30 1.55
N MET A 60 7.52 -7.88 0.86
CA MET A 60 7.25 -8.29 -0.53
C MET A 60 8.30 -7.78 -1.53
N PHE A 61 8.90 -6.63 -1.23
CA PHE A 61 9.80 -5.93 -2.15
C PHE A 61 11.29 -6.10 -1.76
N LYS A 62 11.56 -6.71 -0.61
CA LYS A 62 12.94 -6.93 -0.17
C LYS A 62 13.53 -8.08 -0.97
N HIS A 63 14.40 -7.76 -1.93
CA HIS A 63 15.17 -8.75 -2.66
C HIS A 63 16.27 -9.28 -1.74
N PHE A 64 16.11 -10.53 -1.32
CA PHE A 64 17.15 -11.21 -0.58
C PHE A 64 18.08 -11.93 -1.58
N ASN A 65 19.32 -11.52 -1.64
CA ASN A 65 20.38 -12.30 -2.30
C ASN A 65 20.76 -13.49 -1.40
N ILE A 66 19.86 -14.47 -1.30
CA ILE A 66 20.17 -15.71 -0.61
C ILE A 66 20.99 -16.56 -1.56
N LYS A 67 22.29 -16.64 -1.30
CA LYS A 67 23.26 -17.43 -2.08
C LYS A 67 23.33 -18.90 -1.67
N ASP A 68 22.46 -19.32 -0.74
CA ASP A 68 22.47 -20.66 -0.19
C ASP A 68 21.23 -21.48 -0.56
N THR A 69 21.14 -22.71 -0.08
CA THR A 69 20.08 -23.69 -0.36
C THR A 69 18.78 -23.44 0.42
N ARG A 70 18.66 -22.33 1.17
CA ARG A 70 17.44 -22.03 1.93
C ARG A 70 16.28 -21.68 1.01
N GLU A 71 15.08 -21.96 1.48
CA GLU A 71 13.85 -21.55 0.80
C GLU A 71 13.80 -20.02 0.62
N LYS A 72 13.44 -19.56 -0.57
CA LYS A 72 13.32 -18.13 -0.83
C LYS A 72 12.17 -17.52 -0.03
N PRO A 73 12.32 -16.27 0.44
CA PRO A 73 11.21 -15.53 1.03
C PRO A 73 10.00 -15.51 0.10
N TYR A 74 8.81 -15.67 0.68
CA TYR A 74 7.57 -15.75 -0.09
C TYR A 74 6.42 -15.04 0.62
N SER A 75 5.37 -14.78 -0.13
CA SER A 75 4.11 -14.27 0.41
C SER A 75 2.92 -15.11 -0.06
N LEU A 76 1.93 -15.23 0.83
CA LEU A 76 0.68 -15.92 0.59
C LEU A 76 -0.49 -15.01 0.96
N MET A 77 -1.60 -15.13 0.24
CA MET A 77 -2.81 -14.38 0.57
C MET A 77 -4.08 -15.14 0.21
N SER A 78 -5.16 -14.79 0.87
CA SER A 78 -6.49 -15.27 0.52
C SER A 78 -6.91 -14.76 -0.86
N LYS A 79 -7.26 -15.66 -1.77
CA LYS A 79 -7.59 -15.36 -3.18
C LYS A 79 -9.07 -15.51 -3.53
N LYS A 80 -9.80 -16.40 -2.84
CA LYS A 80 -11.20 -16.72 -3.18
C LYS A 80 -12.09 -16.69 -1.91
N PRO A 81 -12.91 -15.65 -1.72
CA PRO A 81 -12.86 -14.35 -2.39
C PRO A 81 -11.57 -13.59 -2.08
N ILE A 82 -11.24 -12.56 -2.85
CA ILE A 82 -10.05 -11.72 -2.59
C ILE A 82 -10.19 -10.93 -1.28
N ILE A 83 -9.07 -10.48 -0.73
CA ILE A 83 -9.07 -9.49 0.34
C ILE A 83 -9.79 -8.23 -0.19
N GLY A 84 -10.73 -7.68 0.60
CA GLY A 84 -11.51 -6.50 0.21
C GLY A 84 -12.70 -6.79 -0.72
N GLN A 85 -13.13 -8.05 -0.90
CA GLN A 85 -14.33 -8.37 -1.69
C GLN A 85 -15.57 -7.65 -1.16
N ALA A 86 -15.70 -7.47 0.16
CA ALA A 86 -16.82 -6.74 0.76
C ALA A 86 -16.85 -5.27 0.28
N TYR A 87 -15.70 -4.64 0.14
CA TYR A 87 -15.60 -3.30 -0.42
C TYR A 87 -16.16 -3.25 -1.86
N LEU A 88 -15.75 -4.20 -2.70
CA LEU A 88 -16.25 -4.27 -4.08
C LEU A 88 -17.78 -4.51 -4.15
N ASN A 89 -18.30 -5.33 -3.25
CA ASN A 89 -19.75 -5.57 -3.19
C ASN A 89 -20.53 -4.31 -2.79
N ASN A 90 -19.98 -3.50 -1.88
CA ASN A 90 -20.65 -2.31 -1.36
C ASN A 90 -20.47 -1.08 -2.24
N TYR A 91 -19.31 -0.93 -2.87
CA TYR A 91 -18.93 0.31 -3.58
C TYR A 91 -18.61 0.09 -5.06
N GLY A 92 -18.68 -1.15 -5.56
CA GLY A 92 -18.34 -1.46 -6.95
C GLY A 92 -19.20 -0.72 -7.95
N THR A 93 -20.53 -0.67 -7.73
CA THR A 93 -21.49 0.05 -8.57
C THR A 93 -21.14 1.54 -8.65
N HIS A 94 -20.83 2.17 -7.51
CA HIS A 94 -20.41 3.58 -7.47
C HIS A 94 -19.20 3.84 -8.36
N HIS A 95 -18.18 2.95 -8.34
CA HIS A 95 -16.99 3.11 -9.18
C HIS A 95 -17.30 2.96 -10.66
N ILE A 96 -18.20 2.04 -11.03
CA ILE A 96 -18.62 1.81 -12.42
C ILE A 96 -19.40 3.02 -12.94
N GLU A 97 -20.43 3.46 -12.21
CA GLU A 97 -21.30 4.56 -12.61
C GLU A 97 -20.59 5.91 -12.72
N ASN A 98 -19.62 6.16 -11.82
CA ASN A 98 -18.85 7.40 -11.83
C ASN A 98 -17.50 7.28 -12.57
N GLU A 99 -17.24 6.15 -13.19
CA GLU A 99 -15.98 5.90 -13.92
C GLU A 99 -14.72 6.26 -13.12
N THR A 100 -14.73 6.02 -11.80
CA THR A 100 -13.62 6.39 -10.92
C THR A 100 -12.73 5.21 -10.56
N LEU A 101 -11.42 5.44 -10.67
CA LEU A 101 -10.37 4.49 -10.28
C LEU A 101 -9.75 4.81 -8.92
N GLU A 102 -10.34 5.73 -8.16
CA GLU A 102 -9.82 6.20 -6.89
C GLU A 102 -10.86 6.07 -5.78
N THR A 103 -10.35 5.96 -4.56
CA THR A 103 -11.15 5.98 -3.32
C THR A 103 -10.46 6.86 -2.29
N ALA A 104 -11.21 7.42 -1.35
CA ALA A 104 -10.64 8.16 -0.24
C ALA A 104 -10.21 7.20 0.89
N ASP A 105 -9.05 7.44 1.48
CA ASP A 105 -8.64 6.80 2.73
C ASP A 105 -9.36 7.48 3.93
N GLN A 106 -9.11 6.99 5.15
CA GLN A 106 -9.73 7.52 6.39
C GLN A 106 -9.44 9.00 6.65
N ASN A 107 -8.39 9.54 6.05
CA ASN A 107 -7.99 10.94 6.16
C ASN A 107 -8.46 11.79 4.97
N GLY A 108 -9.28 11.22 4.09
CA GLY A 108 -9.78 11.89 2.89
C GLY A 108 -8.76 11.95 1.72
N ASN A 109 -7.59 11.33 1.85
CA ASN A 109 -6.62 11.31 0.76
C ASN A 109 -7.05 10.34 -0.33
N LEU A 110 -7.03 10.79 -1.57
CA LEU A 110 -7.34 9.94 -2.71
C LEU A 110 -6.25 8.89 -2.93
N ARG A 111 -6.68 7.66 -3.09
CA ARG A 111 -5.84 6.50 -3.36
C ARG A 111 -6.38 5.74 -4.55
N ARG A 112 -5.49 5.40 -5.47
CA ARG A 112 -5.88 4.58 -6.61
C ARG A 112 -6.31 3.18 -6.15
N LEU A 113 -7.39 2.67 -6.72
CA LEU A 113 -7.84 1.29 -6.48
C LEU A 113 -6.76 0.27 -6.85
N PRO A 114 -6.64 -0.83 -6.10
CA PRO A 114 -5.76 -1.94 -6.45
C PRO A 114 -6.06 -2.47 -7.87
N LYS A 115 -5.03 -2.82 -8.63
CA LYS A 115 -5.19 -3.38 -9.99
C LYS A 115 -6.16 -4.56 -10.05
N ALA A 116 -6.18 -5.40 -9.00
CA ALA A 116 -7.10 -6.53 -8.92
C ALA A 116 -8.57 -6.12 -8.80
N TYR A 117 -8.85 -4.97 -8.17
CA TYR A 117 -10.20 -4.40 -8.08
C TYR A 117 -10.62 -3.82 -9.42
N ILE A 118 -9.77 -3.01 -10.03
CA ILE A 118 -10.02 -2.41 -11.34
C ILE A 118 -10.35 -3.49 -12.37
N LYS A 119 -9.58 -4.60 -12.39
CA LYS A 119 -9.85 -5.73 -13.31
C LYS A 119 -11.18 -6.45 -13.06
N ARG A 120 -11.75 -6.36 -11.85
CA ARG A 120 -13.03 -6.97 -11.53
C ARG A 120 -14.21 -6.06 -11.83
N LEU A 121 -14.03 -4.75 -11.63
CA LEU A 121 -15.06 -3.76 -11.90
C LEU A 121 -15.20 -3.49 -13.40
N PHE A 122 -14.09 -3.35 -14.09
CA PHE A 122 -14.01 -3.08 -15.51
C PHE A 122 -13.39 -4.29 -16.21
N THR A 123 -14.23 -5.18 -16.71
CA THR A 123 -13.79 -6.46 -17.27
C THR A 123 -13.12 -6.32 -18.63
N ASP A 124 -13.57 -5.36 -19.44
CA ASP A 124 -12.96 -5.07 -20.72
C ASP A 124 -11.60 -4.39 -20.60
N LYS A 125 -10.66 -4.75 -21.46
CA LYS A 125 -9.30 -4.22 -21.43
C LYS A 125 -9.21 -2.81 -22.02
N GLU A 126 -9.95 -2.55 -23.08
CA GLU A 126 -9.94 -1.27 -23.78
C GLU A 126 -10.60 -0.20 -22.91
N ASP A 127 -11.72 -0.52 -22.25
CA ASP A 127 -12.36 0.36 -21.27
C ASP A 127 -11.41 0.73 -20.14
N ARG A 128 -10.63 -0.23 -19.60
CA ARG A 128 -9.65 0.06 -18.55
C ARG A 128 -8.53 0.99 -19.01
N ILE A 129 -8.10 0.87 -20.28
CA ILE A 129 -7.09 1.75 -20.86
C ILE A 129 -7.66 3.16 -21.02
N ALA A 130 -8.83 3.28 -21.65
CA ALA A 130 -9.52 4.54 -21.85
C ALA A 130 -9.76 5.29 -20.52
N LEU A 131 -10.25 4.57 -19.52
CA LEU A 131 -10.49 5.10 -18.19
C LEU A 131 -9.19 5.55 -17.50
N SER A 132 -8.11 4.80 -17.67
CA SER A 132 -6.80 5.16 -17.12
C SER A 132 -6.22 6.41 -17.77
N LEU A 133 -6.39 6.60 -19.07
CA LEU A 133 -5.98 7.80 -19.79
C LEU A 133 -6.81 9.01 -19.33
N LYS A 134 -8.14 8.89 -19.28
CA LYS A 134 -9.03 9.93 -18.78
C LYS A 134 -8.66 10.40 -17.37
N ASN A 135 -8.43 9.45 -16.46
CA ASN A 135 -8.01 9.77 -15.08
C ASN A 135 -6.62 10.42 -15.04
N PHE A 136 -5.70 10.01 -15.89
CA PHE A 136 -4.37 10.61 -15.99
C PHE A 136 -4.43 12.06 -16.47
N GLU A 137 -5.24 12.35 -17.49
CA GLU A 137 -5.46 13.71 -17.99
C GLU A 137 -6.09 14.62 -16.93
N GLN A 138 -7.10 14.12 -16.22
CA GLN A 138 -7.71 14.85 -15.10
C GLN A 138 -6.71 15.15 -13.99
N TYR A 139 -5.85 14.18 -13.65
CA TYR A 139 -4.79 14.37 -12.67
C TYR A 139 -3.78 15.43 -13.15
N GLN A 140 -3.35 15.40 -14.40
CA GLN A 140 -2.44 16.39 -14.97
C GLN A 140 -3.04 17.80 -14.93
N ASN A 141 -4.27 17.95 -15.38
CA ASN A 141 -4.98 19.22 -15.38
C ASN A 141 -5.11 19.79 -13.94
N LYS A 142 -5.40 18.93 -12.96
CA LYS A 142 -5.44 19.33 -11.55
C LYS A 142 -4.07 19.78 -11.05
N GLN A 143 -3.01 19.01 -11.35
CA GLN A 143 -1.63 19.37 -10.96
C GLN A 143 -1.20 20.71 -11.56
N GLU A 144 -1.54 20.96 -12.82
CA GLU A 144 -1.23 22.23 -13.47
C GLU A 144 -1.97 23.41 -12.84
N LYS A 145 -3.25 23.21 -12.49
CA LYS A 145 -4.03 24.22 -11.78
C LYS A 145 -3.46 24.51 -10.40
N ASP A 146 -3.21 23.47 -9.61
CA ASP A 146 -2.61 23.59 -8.26
C ASP A 146 -1.23 24.25 -8.32
N TYR A 147 -0.44 23.95 -9.36
CA TYR A 147 0.86 24.58 -9.61
C TYR A 147 0.71 26.08 -9.85
N LYS A 148 -0.19 26.50 -10.77
CA LYS A 148 -0.43 27.90 -11.10
C LYS A 148 -0.93 28.70 -9.88
N GLU A 149 -1.84 28.09 -9.08
CA GLU A 149 -2.35 28.71 -7.85
C GLU A 149 -1.24 28.89 -6.80
N LYS A 150 -0.40 27.88 -6.57
CA LYS A 150 0.73 27.97 -5.65
C LYS A 150 1.75 29.00 -6.08
N LEU A 151 2.09 29.02 -7.36
CA LEU A 151 3.05 29.97 -7.92
C LEU A 151 2.57 31.41 -7.73
N LYS A 152 1.30 31.67 -8.00
CA LYS A 152 0.68 32.99 -7.79
C LYS A 152 0.61 33.37 -6.32
N LYS A 153 0.12 32.47 -5.47
CA LYS A 153 -0.20 32.75 -4.06
C LYS A 153 1.04 32.92 -3.18
N HIS A 154 2.07 32.10 -3.37
CA HIS A 154 3.21 32.03 -2.46
C HIS A 154 4.52 32.56 -3.06
N PHE A 155 4.62 32.68 -4.35
CA PHE A 155 5.86 33.03 -5.04
C PHE A 155 5.73 34.22 -5.96
N ASN A 156 4.56 34.88 -5.98
CA ASN A 156 4.28 36.04 -6.85
C ASN A 156 4.69 35.80 -8.31
N ASN A 157 4.40 34.61 -8.84
CA ASN A 157 4.80 34.10 -10.17
C ASN A 157 6.33 33.96 -10.38
N ASP A 158 7.13 33.97 -9.33
CA ASP A 158 8.57 33.70 -9.40
C ASP A 158 8.87 32.20 -9.49
N TYR A 159 9.06 31.72 -10.71
CA TYR A 159 9.32 30.30 -11.01
C TYR A 159 10.61 29.78 -10.35
N LEU A 160 11.65 30.61 -10.29
CA LEU A 160 12.95 30.20 -9.73
C LEU A 160 12.86 29.96 -8.22
N LYS A 161 12.17 30.84 -7.51
CA LYS A 161 11.91 30.64 -6.07
C LYS A 161 11.06 29.41 -5.81
N TYR A 162 10.05 29.14 -6.63
CA TYR A 162 9.21 27.97 -6.53
C TYR A 162 10.01 26.67 -6.72
N THR A 163 10.80 26.57 -7.79
CA THR A 163 11.62 25.39 -8.07
C THR A 163 12.68 25.15 -6.99
N LYS A 164 13.27 26.22 -6.44
CA LYS A 164 14.19 26.12 -5.30
C LYS A 164 13.48 25.54 -4.07
N SER A 165 12.29 26.03 -3.73
CA SER A 165 11.52 25.53 -2.59
C SER A 165 11.19 24.04 -2.69
N ILE A 166 10.87 23.55 -3.91
CA ILE A 166 10.64 22.11 -4.15
C ILE A 166 11.94 21.30 -3.92
N LYS A 167 13.07 21.77 -4.46
CA LYS A 167 14.35 21.08 -4.26
C LYS A 167 14.73 20.98 -2.79
N ASP A 168 14.56 22.06 -2.05
CA ASP A 168 14.84 22.12 -0.62
C ASP A 168 13.92 21.16 0.18
N ASP A 169 12.64 21.05 -0.20
CA ASP A 169 11.71 20.10 0.42
C ASP A 169 12.07 18.64 0.11
N LEU A 170 12.40 18.33 -1.14
CA LEU A 170 12.86 17.00 -1.53
C LEU A 170 14.13 16.60 -0.78
N GLN A 171 15.11 17.51 -0.65
CA GLN A 171 16.35 17.25 0.07
C GLN A 171 16.08 16.98 1.56
N ARG A 172 15.18 17.74 2.20
CA ARG A 172 14.76 17.49 3.58
C ARG A 172 14.13 16.10 3.75
N ARG A 173 13.24 15.69 2.84
CA ARG A 173 12.60 14.36 2.87
C ARG A 173 13.61 13.23 2.70
N LEU A 174 14.57 13.37 1.77
CA LEU A 174 15.64 12.40 1.58
C LEU A 174 16.52 12.26 2.84
N ASN A 175 16.87 13.37 3.46
CA ASN A 175 17.65 13.36 4.70
C ASN A 175 16.90 12.67 5.85
N THR A 176 15.58 12.85 5.94
CA THR A 176 14.74 12.17 6.93
C THR A 176 14.72 10.67 6.71
N ILE A 177 14.56 10.21 5.46
CA ILE A 177 14.58 8.78 5.11
C ILE A 177 15.92 8.16 5.47
N ASN A 178 17.03 8.80 5.08
CA ASN A 178 18.38 8.29 5.35
C ASN A 178 18.71 8.23 6.85
N ASN A 179 18.07 9.07 7.68
CA ASN A 179 18.26 9.04 9.13
C ASN A 179 17.39 7.96 9.80
N THR A 180 16.24 7.60 9.23
CA THR A 180 15.38 6.51 9.75
C THR A 180 15.92 5.12 9.41
N ASP A 181 16.75 4.98 8.39
CA ASP A 181 17.39 3.70 8.05
C ASP A 181 18.65 3.40 8.88
N LYS A 182 19.04 4.31 9.80
CA LYS A 182 20.21 4.15 10.71
C LYS A 182 19.84 3.71 12.13
N ILE A 183 18.55 3.50 12.43
CA ILE A 183 18.05 3.00 13.71
C ILE A 183 17.55 1.56 13.49
#